data_03f8d0544b4ee9df667e1a1042f60c3b
#
_entry.id   03f8d0544b4ee9df667e1a1042f60c3b
#
_cell.length_a   1.000
_cell.length_b   1.000
_cell.length_c   1.000
_cell.angle_alpha   90.00
_cell.angle_beta   90.00
_cell.angle_gamma   90.00
#
_symmetry.space_group_name_H-M   'P 1'
#
loop_
_entity.id
_entity.type
_entity.pdbx_description
1 polymer ?
#
loop_
_entity_poly.entity_id
_entity_poly.type
_entity_poly.pdbx_seq_one_letter_code
_entity_poly.pdbx_strand_id
1 'polypeptide(L)'
;MSEAKGEHASLSASTPLRVTNAIELAAHLDRDFAPGRWRAVTQEEIDRFVALTGDRNWIHTDVARAARELPGAKTIVPGQLLLALVPSLLQEAYQVTGSGQGQAATIRNVRFRHTVHPGDTFRLRARLTLVRQRQRFVQVDALCDLELESGQKALTSQRTDIFLTEKG
;
A
#
# COMPACT_ATOMS: atom_id res chain seq x y z
N MET A 1 -14.44 19.10 35.64
CA MET A 1 -15.14 19.28 34.35
C MET A 1 -14.25 20.14 33.47
N SER A 2 -13.55 19.52 32.55
CA SER A 2 -13.04 20.18 31.36
C SER A 2 -12.63 19.05 30.36
N GLU A 3 -13.47 18.87 29.38
CA GLU A 3 -13.24 17.93 28.26
C GLU A 3 -12.20 18.55 27.33
N ALA A 4 -11.04 17.92 27.23
CA ALA A 4 -10.11 18.20 26.15
C ALA A 4 -10.51 17.33 24.95
N LYS A 5 -11.29 17.90 24.03
CA LYS A 5 -11.49 17.39 22.67
C LYS A 5 -10.14 17.37 21.98
N GLY A 6 -9.60 16.17 21.76
CA GLY A 6 -8.50 15.96 20.81
C GLY A 6 -9.02 16.20 19.39
N GLU A 7 -8.73 17.35 18.83
CA GLU A 7 -8.86 17.64 17.41
C GLU A 7 -7.85 16.77 16.66
N HIS A 8 -8.33 15.65 16.11
CA HIS A 8 -7.60 14.96 15.02
C HIS A 8 -7.54 15.92 13.84
N ALA A 9 -6.40 16.58 13.68
CA ALA A 9 -6.09 17.35 12.48
C ALA A 9 -6.25 16.43 11.28
N SER A 10 -7.31 16.65 10.51
CA SER A 10 -7.51 16.06 9.19
C SER A 10 -6.38 16.57 8.27
N LEU A 11 -5.29 15.82 8.21
CA LEU A 11 -4.23 16.08 7.24
C LEU A 11 -4.83 15.85 5.85
N SER A 12 -5.04 16.94 5.15
CA SER A 12 -5.55 17.02 3.78
C SER A 12 -4.79 16.01 2.91
N ALA A 13 -5.50 14.98 2.43
CA ALA A 13 -4.97 14.05 1.45
C ALA A 13 -4.66 14.84 0.18
N SER A 14 -3.43 14.72 -0.33
CA SER A 14 -3.08 15.28 -1.63
C SER A 14 -3.96 14.62 -2.70
N THR A 15 -4.49 15.43 -3.63
CA THR A 15 -5.22 14.90 -4.78
C THR A 15 -4.27 14.03 -5.61
N PRO A 16 -4.65 12.80 -5.98
CA PRO A 16 -3.81 11.96 -6.83
C PRO A 16 -3.52 12.64 -8.17
N LEU A 17 -2.30 12.43 -8.68
CA LEU A 17 -1.98 12.81 -10.05
C LEU A 17 -2.91 12.06 -11.01
N ARG A 18 -3.59 12.77 -11.89
CA ARG A 18 -4.45 12.17 -12.91
C ARG A 18 -3.84 12.39 -14.29
N VAL A 19 -3.66 11.29 -15.02
CA VAL A 19 -3.21 11.30 -16.41
C VAL A 19 -4.20 10.54 -17.27
N THR A 20 -4.34 10.91 -18.53
CA THR A 20 -5.20 10.19 -19.46
C THR A 20 -4.51 8.92 -19.97
N ASN A 21 -3.23 9.04 -20.30
CA ASN A 21 -2.42 7.90 -20.78
C ASN A 21 -1.27 7.60 -19.83
N ALA A 22 -0.98 6.33 -19.61
CA ALA A 22 0.10 5.91 -18.72
C ALA A 22 1.49 6.43 -19.13
N ILE A 23 1.71 6.72 -20.43
CA ILE A 23 3.00 7.27 -20.89
C ILE A 23 3.27 8.67 -20.33
N GLU A 24 2.24 9.44 -19.99
CA GLU A 24 2.36 10.77 -19.40
C GLU A 24 3.04 10.72 -18.02
N LEU A 25 2.97 9.57 -17.33
CA LEU A 25 3.68 9.33 -16.08
C LEU A 25 5.20 9.49 -16.21
N ALA A 26 5.76 9.41 -17.43
CA ALA A 26 7.18 9.60 -17.69
C ALA A 26 7.70 10.98 -17.21
N ALA A 27 6.85 12.00 -17.19
CA ALA A 27 7.19 13.32 -16.67
C ALA A 27 7.41 13.35 -15.14
N HIS A 28 7.06 12.27 -14.45
CA HIS A 28 7.13 12.14 -12.99
C HIS A 28 8.14 11.09 -12.53
N LEU A 29 9.04 10.64 -13.42
CA LEU A 29 10.10 9.70 -13.08
C LEU A 29 11.02 10.28 -12.01
N ASP A 30 11.52 9.39 -11.13
CA ASP A 30 12.49 9.67 -10.08
C ASP A 30 12.08 10.75 -9.06
N ARG A 31 10.78 11.09 -9.03
CA ARG A 31 10.20 11.98 -8.04
C ARG A 31 9.32 11.18 -7.08
N ASP A 32 9.40 11.53 -5.80
CA ASP A 32 8.47 10.98 -4.81
C ASP A 32 7.09 11.60 -5.03
N PHE A 33 6.08 10.76 -5.07
CA PHE A 33 4.70 11.24 -4.94
C PHE A 33 4.45 11.76 -3.53
N ALA A 34 3.49 12.65 -3.40
CA ALA A 34 3.00 13.03 -2.08
C ALA A 34 2.58 11.75 -1.31
N PRO A 35 2.90 11.66 -0.01
CA PRO A 35 2.52 10.48 0.77
C PRO A 35 1.01 10.27 0.75
N GLY A 36 0.60 9.01 0.66
CA GLY A 36 -0.80 8.61 0.82
C GLY A 36 -1.35 8.95 2.21
N ARG A 37 -2.65 8.76 2.39
CA ARG A 37 -3.30 8.94 3.69
C ARG A 37 -2.84 7.88 4.69
N TRP A 38 -2.85 8.23 5.96
CA TRP A 38 -2.66 7.27 7.03
C TRP A 38 -3.84 6.29 7.07
N ARG A 39 -3.54 5.01 7.17
CA ARG A 39 -4.49 3.91 7.28
C ARG A 39 -4.04 2.95 8.36
N ALA A 40 -4.99 2.34 9.05
CA ALA A 40 -4.77 1.20 9.93
C ALA A 40 -5.50 -0.03 9.38
N VAL A 41 -5.10 -1.21 9.86
CA VAL A 41 -5.82 -2.47 9.66
C VAL A 41 -6.39 -2.90 11.01
N THR A 42 -7.67 -3.25 11.03
CA THR A 42 -8.36 -3.74 12.22
C THR A 42 -8.19 -5.26 12.38
N GLN A 43 -8.42 -5.79 13.59
CA GLN A 43 -8.43 -7.24 13.80
C GLN A 43 -9.50 -7.93 12.92
N GLU A 44 -10.66 -7.31 12.74
CA GLU A 44 -11.73 -7.86 11.90
C GLU A 44 -11.29 -7.98 10.42
N GLU A 45 -10.57 -7.00 9.88
CA GLU A 45 -10.03 -7.09 8.52
C GLU A 45 -8.98 -8.22 8.40
N ILE A 46 -8.16 -8.43 9.43
CA ILE A 46 -7.20 -9.53 9.50
C ILE A 46 -7.95 -10.87 9.49
N ASP A 47 -8.96 -11.02 10.33
CA ASP A 47 -9.74 -12.26 10.46
C ASP A 47 -10.42 -12.63 9.12
N ARG A 48 -10.96 -11.64 8.41
CA ARG A 48 -11.55 -11.82 7.07
C ARG A 48 -10.49 -12.25 6.04
N PHE A 49 -9.31 -11.64 6.07
CA PHE A 49 -8.22 -12.00 5.15
C PHE A 49 -7.72 -13.41 5.41
N VAL A 50 -7.51 -13.76 6.67
CA VAL A 50 -7.07 -15.10 7.10
C VAL A 50 -8.11 -16.16 6.73
N ALA A 51 -9.40 -15.88 6.92
CA ALA A 51 -10.48 -16.77 6.52
C ALA A 51 -10.49 -16.99 4.99
N LEU A 52 -10.28 -15.92 4.20
CA LEU A 52 -10.24 -15.98 2.74
C LEU A 52 -9.04 -16.79 2.22
N THR A 53 -7.86 -16.59 2.83
CA THR A 53 -6.61 -17.23 2.38
C THR A 53 -6.40 -18.62 2.95
N GLY A 54 -7.14 -18.98 4.00
CA GLY A 54 -6.95 -20.25 4.73
C GLY A 54 -5.69 -20.30 5.59
N ASP A 55 -5.05 -19.15 5.86
CA ASP A 55 -3.89 -19.08 6.76
C ASP A 55 -4.33 -19.38 8.19
N ARG A 56 -3.77 -20.44 8.78
CA ARG A 56 -4.13 -20.91 10.13
C ARG A 56 -3.12 -20.49 11.19
N ASN A 57 -2.23 -19.55 10.86
CA ASN A 57 -1.23 -19.13 11.83
C ASN A 57 -1.89 -18.27 12.93
N TRP A 58 -1.86 -18.80 14.14
CA TRP A 58 -2.51 -18.22 15.31
C TRP A 58 -2.03 -16.80 15.65
N ILE A 59 -0.79 -16.42 15.25
CA ILE A 59 -0.23 -15.09 15.51
C ILE A 59 -1.08 -13.96 14.93
N HIS A 60 -1.94 -14.27 13.97
CA HIS A 60 -2.81 -13.31 13.30
C HIS A 60 -4.19 -13.18 13.96
N THR A 61 -4.68 -14.26 14.61
CA THR A 61 -6.11 -14.34 15.00
C THR A 61 -6.34 -14.63 16.48
N ASP A 62 -5.40 -15.27 17.18
CA ASP A 62 -5.58 -15.61 18.60
C ASP A 62 -5.12 -14.45 19.48
N VAL A 63 -6.02 -13.47 19.69
CA VAL A 63 -5.76 -12.28 20.51
C VAL A 63 -5.36 -12.64 21.94
N ALA A 64 -6.01 -13.63 22.55
CA ALA A 64 -5.76 -14.02 23.93
C ALA A 64 -4.37 -14.67 24.08
N ARG A 65 -3.97 -15.47 23.11
CA ARG A 65 -2.65 -16.08 23.09
C ARG A 65 -1.57 -15.06 22.76
N ALA A 66 -1.83 -14.19 21.80
CA ALA A 66 -0.92 -13.10 21.42
C ALA A 66 -0.58 -12.18 22.59
N ALA A 67 -1.59 -11.85 23.41
CA ALA A 67 -1.40 -11.05 24.62
C ALA A 67 -0.44 -11.68 25.65
N ARG A 68 -0.29 -13.00 25.64
CA ARG A 68 0.60 -13.70 26.56
C ARG A 68 1.96 -14.05 25.97
N GLU A 69 2.02 -14.33 24.66
CA GLU A 69 3.17 -15.00 24.04
C GLU A 69 3.92 -14.15 23.02
N LEU A 70 3.28 -13.10 22.45
CA LEU A 70 3.95 -12.27 21.44
C LEU A 70 4.59 -11.02 22.03
N PRO A 71 5.73 -10.59 21.49
CA PRO A 71 6.25 -9.25 21.75
C PRO A 71 5.21 -8.18 21.39
N GLY A 72 4.99 -7.21 22.29
CA GLY A 72 3.96 -6.18 22.11
C GLY A 72 2.55 -6.61 22.51
N ALA A 73 2.35 -7.88 22.98
CA ALA A 73 1.08 -8.39 23.50
C ALA A 73 -0.12 -8.20 22.56
N LYS A 74 0.11 -8.19 21.25
CA LYS A 74 -0.90 -8.03 20.20
C LYS A 74 -0.66 -9.03 19.08
N THR A 75 -1.72 -9.35 18.34
CA THR A 75 -1.61 -10.09 17.08
C THR A 75 -0.82 -9.28 16.03
N ILE A 76 -0.44 -9.95 14.97
CA ILE A 76 0.39 -9.38 13.91
C ILE A 76 -0.43 -9.31 12.62
N VAL A 77 -0.39 -8.19 11.92
CA VAL A 77 -0.98 -8.06 10.58
C VAL A 77 -0.21 -8.97 9.60
N PRO A 78 -0.89 -9.85 8.84
CA PRO A 78 -0.22 -10.65 7.81
C PRO A 78 0.52 -9.74 6.82
N GLY A 79 1.79 -10.04 6.55
CA GLY A 79 2.56 -9.27 5.57
C GLY A 79 1.94 -9.29 4.18
N GLN A 80 1.32 -10.42 3.81
CA GLN A 80 0.59 -10.57 2.55
C GLN A 80 -0.63 -9.64 2.47
N LEU A 81 -1.31 -9.36 3.60
CA LEU A 81 -2.39 -8.37 3.64
C LEU A 81 -1.84 -6.97 3.38
N LEU A 82 -0.73 -6.59 4.00
CA LEU A 82 -0.07 -5.32 3.73
C LEU A 82 0.29 -5.17 2.25
N LEU A 83 0.85 -6.23 1.65
CA LEU A 83 1.19 -6.25 0.23
C LEU A 83 -0.04 -6.14 -0.66
N ALA A 84 -1.13 -6.81 -0.30
CA ALA A 84 -2.40 -6.77 -1.04
C ALA A 84 -3.07 -5.38 -1.00
N LEU A 85 -2.74 -4.53 -0.02
CA LEU A 85 -3.25 -3.16 0.07
C LEU A 85 -2.48 -2.17 -0.81
N VAL A 86 -1.26 -2.49 -1.24
CA VAL A 86 -0.41 -1.60 -2.06
C VAL A 86 -1.13 -1.08 -3.31
N PRO A 87 -1.86 -1.89 -4.11
CA PRO A 87 -2.54 -1.40 -5.30
C PRO A 87 -3.56 -0.29 -5.03
N SER A 88 -4.38 -0.44 -3.99
CA SER A 88 -5.38 0.56 -3.64
C SER A 88 -4.74 1.85 -3.11
N LEU A 89 -3.68 1.73 -2.34
CA LEU A 89 -2.92 2.87 -1.83
C LEU A 89 -2.14 3.58 -2.95
N LEU A 90 -1.67 2.85 -3.97
CA LEU A 90 -0.97 3.45 -5.11
C LEU A 90 -1.91 4.34 -5.96
N GLN A 91 -3.20 4.04 -5.99
CA GLN A 91 -4.22 4.88 -6.64
C GLN A 91 -4.40 6.24 -5.94
N GLU A 92 -3.92 6.39 -4.70
CA GLU A 92 -3.86 7.69 -4.02
C GLU A 92 -2.69 8.54 -4.51
N ALA A 93 -1.64 7.93 -5.08
CA ALA A 93 -0.51 8.63 -5.66
C ALA A 93 -0.79 9.07 -7.10
N TYR A 94 -1.26 8.15 -7.95
CA TYR A 94 -1.63 8.46 -9.33
C TYR A 94 -2.77 7.58 -9.85
N GLN A 95 -3.48 8.08 -10.85
CA GLN A 95 -4.57 7.40 -11.56
C GLN A 95 -4.41 7.61 -13.06
N VAL A 96 -4.52 6.53 -13.83
CA VAL A 96 -4.64 6.57 -15.29
C VAL A 96 -6.12 6.46 -15.62
N THR A 97 -6.71 7.50 -16.22
CA THR A 97 -8.17 7.62 -16.40
C THR A 97 -8.65 7.28 -17.80
N GLY A 98 -7.73 7.15 -18.77
CA GLY A 98 -8.03 6.77 -20.15
C GLY A 98 -8.14 5.26 -20.33
N SER A 99 -7.98 4.81 -21.57
CA SER A 99 -8.03 3.40 -21.95
C SER A 99 -7.00 2.55 -21.20
N GLY A 100 -7.43 1.43 -20.67
CA GLY A 100 -6.60 0.40 -20.08
C GLY A 100 -6.38 0.57 -18.57
N GLN A 101 -7.06 -0.25 -17.80
CA GLN A 101 -6.74 -0.42 -16.38
C GLN A 101 -5.35 -1.05 -16.24
N GLY A 102 -4.57 -0.55 -15.29
CA GLY A 102 -3.28 -1.12 -14.95
C GLY A 102 -3.44 -2.53 -14.39
N GLN A 103 -2.68 -3.47 -14.91
CA GLN A 103 -2.59 -4.82 -14.41
C GLN A 103 -1.21 -5.06 -13.80
N ALA A 104 -1.18 -5.65 -12.62
CA ALA A 104 0.08 -6.06 -12.00
C ALA A 104 0.73 -7.17 -12.84
N ALA A 105 1.89 -6.89 -13.40
CA ALA A 105 2.68 -7.87 -14.15
C ALA A 105 3.69 -8.57 -13.25
N THR A 106 4.37 -7.83 -12.38
CA THR A 106 5.32 -8.41 -11.43
C THR A 106 5.34 -7.64 -10.10
N ILE A 107 5.64 -8.37 -9.03
CA ILE A 107 6.01 -7.80 -7.73
C ILE A 107 7.32 -8.45 -7.34
N ARG A 108 8.34 -7.63 -7.07
CA ARG A 108 9.71 -8.09 -6.79
C ARG A 108 10.26 -7.45 -5.53
N ASN A 109 11.34 -8.04 -4.99
CA ASN A 109 12.10 -7.50 -3.86
C ASN A 109 11.22 -7.14 -2.65
N VAL A 110 10.17 -7.93 -2.42
CA VAL A 110 9.28 -7.76 -1.26
C VAL A 110 10.07 -8.05 0.01
N ARG A 111 10.03 -7.11 0.94
CA ARG A 111 10.64 -7.25 2.27
C ARG A 111 9.67 -6.75 3.32
N PHE A 112 9.31 -7.60 4.26
CA PHE A 112 8.62 -7.24 5.49
C PHE A 112 9.69 -6.82 6.50
N ARG A 113 9.73 -5.53 6.82
CA ARG A 113 10.82 -4.90 7.58
C ARG A 113 10.52 -4.79 9.06
N HIS A 114 9.29 -4.39 9.39
CA HIS A 114 8.82 -4.23 10.76
C HIS A 114 7.46 -4.86 10.92
N THR A 115 7.23 -5.41 12.09
CA THR A 115 5.92 -5.95 12.48
C THR A 115 4.91 -4.81 12.57
N VAL A 116 3.72 -5.07 12.06
CA VAL A 116 2.56 -4.16 12.15
C VAL A 116 1.51 -4.88 12.97
N HIS A 117 0.97 -4.18 13.96
CA HIS A 117 -0.13 -4.70 14.80
C HIS A 117 -1.48 -4.08 14.38
N PRO A 118 -2.60 -4.73 14.72
CA PRO A 118 -3.91 -4.12 14.52
C PRO A 118 -3.97 -2.73 15.17
N GLY A 119 -4.41 -1.74 14.41
CA GLY A 119 -4.50 -0.34 14.82
C GLY A 119 -3.24 0.50 14.58
N ASP A 120 -2.10 -0.10 14.27
CA ASP A 120 -0.92 0.66 13.86
C ASP A 120 -1.20 1.32 12.52
N THR A 121 -0.86 2.62 12.41
CA THR A 121 -1.08 3.38 11.19
C THR A 121 0.13 3.33 10.26
N PHE A 122 -0.15 3.24 8.98
CA PHE A 122 0.83 3.27 7.90
C PHE A 122 0.28 4.03 6.69
N ARG A 123 1.18 4.46 5.82
CA ARG A 123 0.85 5.09 4.54
C ARG A 123 1.79 4.62 3.44
N LEU A 124 1.38 4.81 2.19
CA LEU A 124 2.23 4.52 1.04
C LEU A 124 3.16 5.71 0.74
N ARG A 125 4.42 5.39 0.47
CA ARG A 125 5.39 6.22 -0.23
C ARG A 125 5.68 5.54 -1.57
N ALA A 126 5.54 6.27 -2.66
CA ALA A 126 5.74 5.73 -3.99
C ALA A 126 6.65 6.62 -4.84
N ARG A 127 7.43 5.98 -5.73
CA ARG A 127 8.27 6.62 -6.73
C ARG A 127 8.29 5.78 -7.99
N LEU A 128 8.09 6.41 -9.14
CA LEU A 128 8.26 5.74 -10.44
C LEU A 128 9.73 5.64 -10.80
N THR A 129 10.15 4.47 -11.26
CA THR A 129 11.52 4.19 -11.68
C THR A 129 11.65 3.88 -13.16
N LEU A 130 10.56 3.54 -13.82
CA LEU A 130 10.49 3.30 -15.25
C LEU A 130 9.09 3.59 -15.78
N VAL A 131 9.02 4.30 -16.89
CA VAL A 131 7.83 4.37 -17.74
C VAL A 131 8.29 4.13 -19.17
N ARG A 132 7.79 3.07 -19.80
CA ARG A 132 8.25 2.64 -21.13
C ARG A 132 7.10 2.21 -22.02
N GLN A 133 6.96 2.86 -23.17
CA GLN A 133 6.04 2.42 -24.21
C GLN A 133 6.54 1.10 -24.85
N ARG A 134 5.63 0.17 -25.02
CA ARG A 134 5.77 -1.05 -25.81
C ARG A 134 4.71 -1.06 -26.91
N GLN A 135 4.78 -2.02 -27.83
CA GLN A 135 3.84 -2.06 -28.96
C GLN A 135 2.35 -2.06 -28.55
N ARG A 136 2.01 -2.74 -27.46
CA ARG A 136 0.62 -2.96 -27.02
C ARG A 136 0.32 -2.48 -25.60
N PHE A 137 1.30 -1.94 -24.90
CA PHE A 137 1.14 -1.50 -23.52
C PHE A 137 2.21 -0.49 -23.10
N VAL A 138 1.94 0.23 -22.04
CA VAL A 138 2.92 1.00 -21.30
C VAL A 138 3.30 0.23 -20.04
N GLN A 139 4.59 -0.01 -19.87
CA GLN A 139 5.15 -0.55 -18.63
C GLN A 139 5.45 0.59 -17.67
N VAL A 140 5.02 0.44 -16.42
CA VAL A 140 5.28 1.39 -15.33
C VAL A 140 5.86 0.62 -14.15
N ASP A 141 7.10 0.94 -13.76
CA ASP A 141 7.75 0.37 -12.59
C ASP A 141 7.73 1.39 -11.45
N ALA A 142 7.37 0.94 -10.25
CA ALA A 142 7.30 1.76 -9.05
C ALA A 142 8.00 1.10 -7.87
N LEU A 143 8.68 1.90 -7.05
CA LEU A 143 9.04 1.56 -5.69
C LEU A 143 7.85 1.88 -4.80
N CYS A 144 7.48 0.94 -3.93
CA CYS A 144 6.34 1.05 -3.04
C CYS A 144 6.78 0.68 -1.62
N ASP A 145 6.77 1.66 -0.73
CA ASP A 145 7.13 1.49 0.68
C ASP A 145 5.93 1.81 1.55
N LEU A 146 5.58 0.93 2.49
CA LEU A 146 4.65 1.25 3.55
C LEU A 146 5.42 1.80 4.75
N GLU A 147 5.21 3.07 5.05
CA GLU A 147 5.84 3.83 6.13
C GLU A 147 4.91 3.88 7.35
N LEU A 148 5.44 3.54 8.52
CA LEU A 148 4.78 3.71 9.82
C LEU A 148 4.91 5.13 10.32
N GLU A 149 4.08 5.56 11.30
CA GLU A 149 4.21 6.88 11.95
C GLU A 149 5.57 7.09 12.60
N SER A 150 6.25 6.02 13.00
CA SER A 150 7.62 6.08 13.52
C SER A 150 8.67 6.44 12.45
N GLY A 151 8.28 6.55 11.17
CA GLY A 151 9.19 6.73 10.04
C GLY A 151 9.86 5.43 9.56
N GLN A 152 9.63 4.31 10.24
CA GLN A 152 10.15 3.01 9.84
C GLN A 152 9.33 2.44 8.67
N LYS A 153 9.98 1.63 7.83
CA LYS A 153 9.29 0.94 6.73
C LYS A 153 8.76 -0.40 7.20
N ALA A 154 7.45 -0.60 7.19
CA ALA A 154 6.83 -1.88 7.45
C ALA A 154 7.06 -2.87 6.30
N LEU A 155 6.91 -2.38 5.06
CA LEU A 155 7.08 -3.15 3.83
C LEU A 155 7.81 -2.32 2.79
N THR A 156 8.67 -2.98 2.01
CA THR A 156 9.24 -2.42 0.78
C THR A 156 9.01 -3.39 -0.37
N SER A 157 8.69 -2.87 -1.56
CA SER A 157 8.50 -3.68 -2.75
C SER A 157 8.80 -2.90 -4.03
N GLN A 158 9.05 -3.64 -5.11
CA GLN A 158 9.10 -3.12 -6.47
C GLN A 158 7.94 -3.73 -7.24
N ARG A 159 7.15 -2.88 -7.88
CA ARG A 159 5.97 -3.29 -8.65
C ARG A 159 6.11 -2.87 -10.10
N THR A 160 5.73 -3.74 -11.01
CA THR A 160 5.54 -3.42 -12.42
C THR A 160 4.06 -3.56 -12.75
N ASP A 161 3.46 -2.49 -13.24
CA ASP A 161 2.13 -2.49 -13.84
C ASP A 161 2.25 -2.33 -15.36
N ILE A 162 1.33 -2.95 -16.08
CA ILE A 162 1.16 -2.77 -17.52
C ILE A 162 -0.21 -2.14 -17.79
N PHE A 163 -0.22 -1.13 -18.65
CA PHE A 163 -1.44 -0.45 -19.10
C PHE A 163 -1.60 -0.73 -20.57
N LEU A 164 -2.65 -1.44 -20.95
CA LEU A 164 -2.91 -1.77 -22.35
C LEU A 164 -3.20 -0.48 -23.12
N THR A 165 -2.58 -0.34 -24.28
CA THR A 165 -2.91 0.73 -25.23
C THR A 165 -3.99 0.24 -26.19
N GLU A 166 -4.93 1.12 -26.54
CA GLU A 166 -5.89 0.80 -27.58
C GLU A 166 -5.18 0.42 -28.89
N LYS A 167 -5.76 -0.53 -29.60
CA LYS A 167 -5.31 -0.82 -30.96
C LYS A 167 -5.61 0.41 -31.82
N GLY A 168 -4.57 1.11 -32.27
CA GLY A 168 -4.68 2.01 -33.41
C GLY A 168 -5.05 1.22 -34.69
#